data_6dbb16283882f93b5859b7d73f874151
#
_entry.id   6dbb16283882f93b5859b7d73f874151
#
_cell.length_a   1.000
_cell.length_b   1.000
_cell.length_c   1.000
_cell.angle_alpha   90.00
_cell.angle_beta   90.00
_cell.angle_gamma   90.00
#
_symmetry.space_group_name_H-M   'P 1'
#
loop_
_entity.id
_entity.type
_entity.pdbx_description
1 polymer ?
#
loop_
_entity_poly.entity_id
_entity_poly.type
_entity_poly.pdbx_seq_one_letter_code
_entity_poly.pdbx_strand_id
1 'polypeptide(L)'
;MSADSGKEIEAGSLKKKGARKEAAPVGNATGLRIGAVALWLVAIAFEVVAVLMLNGKINLNFLPTLWQIIIVLVLDLVCVIIGAQLWKKANHIKPASEKNKVLFWLWNNMGVIVCAFAFIPFIILALTDKKADKKTKAIATVAAVIALLIGGVTSIDYNPVSAEQQQAAKDAIEGNVLWAPFGKVYH
;
A
#
# COMPACT_ATOMS: atom_id res chain seq x y z
N MET A 1 -26.99 34.74 45.95
CA MET A 1 -25.87 33.80 45.76
C MET A 1 -26.39 32.44 45.29
N SER A 2 -26.94 32.33 44.09
CA SER A 2 -27.50 31.03 43.63
C SER A 2 -27.70 30.95 42.09
N ALA A 3 -26.83 31.58 41.30
CA ALA A 3 -26.92 31.55 39.83
C ALA A 3 -25.76 30.84 39.12
N ASP A 4 -24.75 30.39 39.87
CA ASP A 4 -23.50 29.86 39.27
C ASP A 4 -23.47 28.32 39.23
N SER A 5 -24.21 27.63 40.05
CA SER A 5 -24.21 26.14 40.09
C SER A 5 -24.97 25.49 38.92
N GLY A 6 -25.92 26.21 38.31
CA GLY A 6 -26.68 25.69 37.16
C GLY A 6 -25.88 25.63 35.85
N LYS A 7 -24.94 26.55 35.64
CA LYS A 7 -24.14 26.60 34.41
C LYS A 7 -23.04 25.52 34.35
N GLU A 8 -22.47 25.15 35.52
CA GLU A 8 -21.46 24.09 35.56
C GLU A 8 -22.07 22.69 35.34
N ILE A 9 -23.31 22.48 35.81
CA ILE A 9 -24.01 21.21 35.63
C ILE A 9 -24.43 21.01 34.16
N GLU A 10 -24.86 22.09 33.47
CA GLU A 10 -25.18 22.02 32.04
C GLU A 10 -23.92 21.80 31.18
N ALA A 11 -22.81 22.47 31.49
CA ALA A 11 -21.55 22.28 30.78
C ALA A 11 -20.96 20.88 30.95
N GLY A 12 -21.11 20.27 32.15
CA GLY A 12 -20.70 18.90 32.44
C GLY A 12 -21.57 17.84 31.76
N SER A 13 -22.88 18.10 31.64
CA SER A 13 -23.83 17.23 30.94
C SER A 13 -23.65 17.24 29.42
N LEU A 14 -23.31 18.39 28.84
CA LEU A 14 -23.04 18.55 27.42
C LEU A 14 -21.73 17.87 26.98
N LYS A 15 -20.71 17.86 27.84
CA LYS A 15 -19.46 17.13 27.59
C LYS A 15 -19.66 15.59 27.52
N LYS A 16 -20.61 15.05 28.23
CA LYS A 16 -20.92 13.59 28.21
C LYS A 16 -21.79 13.16 27.03
N LYS A 17 -22.59 14.04 26.45
CA LYS A 17 -23.43 13.73 25.28
C LYS A 17 -22.70 13.80 23.93
N GLY A 18 -21.54 14.46 23.91
CA GLY A 18 -20.71 14.61 22.70
C GLY A 18 -19.69 13.48 22.45
N ALA A 19 -19.68 12.42 23.25
CA ALA A 19 -18.96 11.21 22.91
C ALA A 19 -19.67 10.52 21.72
N ARG A 20 -19.56 11.14 20.55
CA ARG A 20 -19.99 10.57 19.28
C ARG A 20 -19.21 9.26 19.12
N LYS A 21 -19.92 8.15 18.95
CA LYS A 21 -19.32 6.88 18.52
C LYS A 21 -18.36 7.21 17.40
N GLU A 22 -17.09 6.90 17.60
CA GLU A 22 -16.03 6.98 16.61
C GLU A 22 -16.60 6.46 15.30
N ALA A 23 -16.71 7.32 14.30
CA ALA A 23 -17.17 6.87 12.98
C ALA A 23 -16.22 5.77 12.58
N ALA A 24 -16.72 4.53 12.51
CA ALA A 24 -15.92 3.38 12.14
C ALA A 24 -15.15 3.73 10.85
N PRO A 25 -13.85 3.47 10.77
CA PRO A 25 -13.08 3.83 9.58
C PRO A 25 -13.80 3.24 8.38
N VAL A 26 -14.15 4.10 7.42
CA VAL A 26 -14.86 3.71 6.20
C VAL A 26 -13.91 2.87 5.36
N GLY A 27 -13.90 1.55 5.62
CA GLY A 27 -13.08 0.58 4.91
C GLY A 27 -12.41 -0.44 5.83
N ASN A 28 -12.22 -1.64 5.32
CA ASN A 28 -11.52 -2.71 6.02
C ASN A 28 -10.02 -2.68 5.70
N ALA A 29 -9.24 -1.89 6.45
CA ALA A 29 -7.79 -1.80 6.27
C ALA A 29 -7.09 -3.17 6.36
N THR A 30 -7.55 -4.05 7.25
CA THR A 30 -6.99 -5.40 7.41
C THR A 30 -7.27 -6.25 6.18
N GLY A 31 -8.48 -6.23 5.63
CA GLY A 31 -8.83 -6.95 4.41
C GLY A 31 -8.01 -6.48 3.20
N LEU A 32 -7.80 -5.16 3.07
CA LEU A 32 -6.94 -4.61 2.02
C LEU A 32 -5.48 -5.06 2.15
N ARG A 33 -4.92 -5.13 3.37
CA ARG A 33 -3.57 -5.63 3.62
C ARG A 33 -3.44 -7.12 3.29
N ILE A 34 -4.42 -7.93 3.68
CA ILE A 34 -4.45 -9.36 3.34
C ILE A 34 -4.51 -9.54 1.82
N GLY A 35 -5.35 -8.77 1.12
CA GLY A 35 -5.42 -8.78 -0.34
C GLY A 35 -4.10 -8.37 -1.00
N ALA A 36 -3.43 -7.35 -0.46
CA ALA A 36 -2.11 -6.94 -0.95
C ALA A 36 -1.07 -8.04 -0.80
N VAL A 37 -0.99 -8.66 0.39
CA VAL A 37 -0.05 -9.77 0.66
C VAL A 37 -0.34 -10.98 -0.23
N ALA A 38 -1.61 -11.33 -0.43
CA ALA A 38 -1.99 -12.42 -1.33
C ALA A 38 -1.53 -12.16 -2.77
N LEU A 39 -1.72 -10.93 -3.29
CA LEU A 39 -1.23 -10.56 -4.62
C LEU A 39 0.29 -10.59 -4.71
N TRP A 40 1.01 -10.18 -3.68
CA TRP A 40 2.47 -10.24 -3.65
C TRP A 40 3.00 -11.68 -3.61
N LEU A 41 2.30 -12.60 -2.94
CA LEU A 41 2.64 -14.04 -3.01
C LEU A 41 2.43 -14.61 -4.41
N VAL A 42 1.38 -14.17 -5.12
CA VAL A 42 1.15 -14.54 -6.53
C VAL A 42 2.25 -13.94 -7.41
N ALA A 43 2.67 -12.71 -7.17
CA ALA A 43 3.79 -12.06 -7.87
C ALA A 43 5.08 -12.87 -7.72
N ILE A 44 5.46 -13.27 -6.50
CA ILE A 44 6.62 -14.13 -6.25
C ILE A 44 6.51 -15.46 -7.01
N ALA A 45 5.31 -16.05 -7.10
CA ALA A 45 5.11 -17.28 -7.88
C ALA A 45 5.35 -17.03 -9.38
N PHE A 46 4.92 -15.90 -9.94
CA PHE A 46 5.22 -15.53 -11.33
C PHE A 46 6.72 -15.32 -11.56
N GLU A 47 7.42 -14.66 -10.61
CA GLU A 47 8.88 -14.52 -10.69
C GLU A 47 9.57 -15.88 -10.75
N VAL A 48 9.22 -16.81 -9.87
CA VAL A 48 9.76 -18.18 -9.89
C VAL A 48 9.50 -18.87 -11.24
N VAL A 49 8.30 -18.73 -11.80
CA VAL A 49 7.97 -19.26 -13.12
C VAL A 49 8.83 -18.62 -14.21
N ALA A 50 9.04 -17.31 -14.19
CA ALA A 50 9.89 -16.60 -15.15
C ALA A 50 11.34 -17.10 -15.10
N VAL A 51 11.89 -17.32 -13.89
CA VAL A 51 13.22 -17.93 -13.69
C VAL A 51 13.29 -19.34 -14.25
N LEU A 52 12.27 -20.17 -13.99
CA LEU A 52 12.22 -21.54 -14.51
C LEU A 52 12.12 -21.58 -16.04
N MET A 53 11.39 -20.65 -16.65
CA MET A 53 11.33 -20.47 -18.10
C MET A 53 12.68 -20.01 -18.67
N LEU A 54 13.34 -19.06 -18.03
CA LEU A 54 14.67 -18.58 -18.44
C LEU A 54 15.70 -19.70 -18.42
N ASN A 55 15.67 -20.57 -17.40
CA ASN A 55 16.54 -21.74 -17.27
C ASN A 55 16.15 -22.93 -18.20
N GLY A 56 15.10 -22.79 -19.01
CA GLY A 56 14.60 -23.82 -19.90
C GLY A 56 13.94 -25.02 -19.20
N LYS A 57 13.61 -24.88 -17.91
CA LYS A 57 12.93 -25.95 -17.14
C LYS A 57 11.42 -26.01 -17.43
N ILE A 58 10.82 -24.87 -17.80
CA ILE A 58 9.42 -24.76 -18.22
C ILE A 58 9.39 -24.13 -19.61
N ASN A 59 8.67 -24.74 -20.53
CA ASN A 59 8.36 -24.20 -21.85
C ASN A 59 6.97 -24.67 -22.26
N LEU A 60 6.09 -23.72 -22.57
CA LEU A 60 4.70 -24.00 -22.90
C LEU A 60 4.48 -24.33 -24.40
N ASN A 61 5.52 -24.40 -25.21
CA ASN A 61 5.55 -24.82 -26.63
C ASN A 61 4.60 -24.06 -27.61
N PHE A 62 3.81 -23.12 -27.15
CA PHE A 62 2.88 -22.36 -28.01
C PHE A 62 3.41 -20.99 -28.42
N LEU A 63 4.46 -20.48 -27.73
CA LEU A 63 5.11 -19.22 -28.01
C LEU A 63 6.64 -19.34 -27.81
N PRO A 64 7.44 -18.51 -28.48
CA PRO A 64 8.87 -18.42 -28.19
C PRO A 64 9.10 -18.08 -26.71
N THR A 65 10.09 -18.73 -26.08
CA THR A 65 10.41 -18.60 -24.64
C THR A 65 10.52 -17.13 -24.17
N LEU A 66 11.10 -16.27 -25.00
CA LEU A 66 11.21 -14.85 -24.69
C LEU A 66 9.86 -14.19 -24.42
N TRP A 67 8.86 -14.44 -25.26
CA TRP A 67 7.51 -13.87 -25.10
C TRP A 67 6.80 -14.43 -23.88
N GLN A 68 7.01 -15.72 -23.57
CA GLN A 68 6.47 -16.35 -22.35
C GLN A 68 7.02 -15.63 -21.10
N ILE A 69 8.33 -15.37 -21.04
CA ILE A 69 8.97 -14.65 -19.94
C ILE A 69 8.41 -13.24 -19.83
N ILE A 70 8.28 -12.50 -20.94
CA ILE A 70 7.74 -11.13 -20.92
C ILE A 70 6.31 -11.11 -20.39
N ILE A 71 5.46 -12.02 -20.83
CA ILE A 71 4.06 -12.11 -20.36
C ILE A 71 4.02 -12.35 -18.86
N VAL A 72 4.82 -13.28 -18.35
CA VAL A 72 4.88 -13.60 -16.92
C VAL A 72 5.39 -12.42 -16.11
N LEU A 73 6.42 -11.71 -16.57
CA LEU A 73 6.92 -10.49 -15.92
C LEU A 73 5.89 -9.36 -15.91
N VAL A 74 5.07 -9.23 -16.95
CA VAL A 74 3.97 -8.26 -16.98
C VAL A 74 2.89 -8.63 -15.98
N LEU A 75 2.52 -9.90 -15.86
CA LEU A 75 1.56 -10.37 -14.87
C LEU A 75 2.07 -10.16 -13.43
N ASP A 76 3.35 -10.43 -13.20
CA ASP A 76 4.04 -10.15 -11.95
C ASP A 76 3.94 -8.65 -11.61
N LEU A 77 4.34 -7.77 -12.53
CA LEU A 77 4.26 -6.32 -12.36
C LEU A 77 2.85 -5.84 -12.02
N VAL A 78 1.83 -6.36 -12.68
CA VAL A 78 0.41 -6.03 -12.41
C VAL A 78 0.05 -6.42 -10.97
N CYS A 79 0.42 -7.63 -10.53
CA CYS A 79 0.18 -8.09 -9.16
C CYS A 79 0.90 -7.21 -8.12
N VAL A 80 2.16 -6.85 -8.38
CA VAL A 80 2.94 -5.95 -7.50
C VAL A 80 2.27 -4.59 -7.39
N ILE A 81 1.89 -3.97 -8.51
CA ILE A 81 1.25 -2.64 -8.52
C ILE A 81 -0.09 -2.67 -7.80
N ILE A 82 -0.97 -3.61 -8.11
CA ILE A 82 -2.29 -3.70 -7.47
C ILE A 82 -2.12 -3.92 -5.97
N GLY A 83 -1.24 -4.82 -5.56
CA GLY A 83 -0.91 -5.05 -4.15
C GLY A 83 -0.42 -3.79 -3.45
N ALA A 84 0.47 -3.01 -4.09
CA ALA A 84 0.97 -1.76 -3.55
C ALA A 84 -0.15 -0.70 -3.41
N GLN A 85 -1.08 -0.60 -4.37
CA GLN A 85 -2.22 0.32 -4.26
C GLN A 85 -3.17 -0.07 -3.12
N LEU A 86 -3.45 -1.37 -2.95
CA LEU A 86 -4.26 -1.86 -1.83
C LEU A 86 -3.58 -1.56 -0.48
N TRP A 87 -2.25 -1.73 -0.39
CA TRP A 87 -1.48 -1.43 0.80
C TRP A 87 -1.50 0.06 1.14
N LYS A 88 -1.29 0.95 0.15
CA LYS A 88 -1.39 2.39 0.32
C LYS A 88 -2.79 2.78 0.82
N LYS A 89 -3.84 2.27 0.18
CA LYS A 89 -5.23 2.53 0.60
C LYS A 89 -5.48 2.09 2.04
N ALA A 90 -4.95 0.93 2.44
CA ALA A 90 -5.06 0.44 3.82
C ALA A 90 -4.34 1.36 4.82
N ASN A 91 -3.16 1.90 4.44
CA ASN A 91 -2.41 2.84 5.27
C ASN A 91 -3.11 4.19 5.42
N HIS A 92 -3.83 4.66 4.41
CA HIS A 92 -4.64 5.87 4.51
C HIS A 92 -5.88 5.69 5.40
N ILE A 93 -6.43 4.47 5.49
CA ILE A 93 -7.55 4.14 6.41
C ILE A 93 -7.05 3.99 7.86
N LYS A 94 -5.97 3.25 8.06
CA LYS A 94 -5.35 3.00 9.37
C LYS A 94 -3.85 3.26 9.28
N PRO A 95 -3.44 4.53 9.44
CA PRO A 95 -2.04 4.92 9.26
C PRO A 95 -1.14 4.40 10.38
N ALA A 96 0.15 4.32 10.08
CA ALA A 96 1.17 4.02 11.05
C ALA A 96 1.55 5.28 11.85
N SER A 97 2.11 5.09 13.04
CA SER A 97 2.67 6.18 13.85
C SER A 97 4.00 6.67 13.26
N GLU A 98 4.19 7.99 13.23
CA GLU A 98 5.45 8.62 12.78
C GLU A 98 6.50 8.77 13.88
N LYS A 99 6.24 8.28 15.10
CA LYS A 99 7.21 8.32 16.22
C LYS A 99 8.55 7.69 15.84
N ASN A 100 8.52 6.63 15.01
CA ASN A 100 9.71 6.04 14.40
C ASN A 100 9.68 6.30 12.90
N LYS A 101 10.47 7.28 12.45
CA LYS A 101 10.52 7.73 11.04
C LYS A 101 10.94 6.62 10.06
N VAL A 102 11.86 5.74 10.47
CA VAL A 102 12.34 4.64 9.62
C VAL A 102 11.22 3.62 9.42
N LEU A 103 10.59 3.19 10.53
CA LEU A 103 9.49 2.24 10.46
C LEU A 103 8.28 2.81 9.71
N PHE A 104 7.97 4.10 9.91
CA PHE A 104 6.93 4.80 9.18
C PHE A 104 7.20 4.82 7.68
N TRP A 105 8.43 5.14 7.26
CA TRP A 105 8.82 5.13 5.86
C TRP A 105 8.72 3.72 5.25
N LEU A 106 9.29 2.71 5.92
CA LEU A 106 9.22 1.31 5.48
C LEU A 106 7.77 0.84 5.30
N TRP A 107 6.92 1.13 6.28
CA TRP A 107 5.52 0.71 6.26
C TRP A 107 4.73 1.33 5.12
N ASN A 108 4.95 2.62 4.85
CA ASN A 108 4.26 3.31 3.76
C ASN A 108 4.81 2.96 2.38
N ASN A 109 6.08 2.55 2.28
CA ASN A 109 6.72 2.16 1.03
C ASN A 109 6.90 0.63 0.89
N MET A 110 6.11 -0.18 1.58
CA MET A 110 6.18 -1.63 1.51
C MET A 110 6.05 -2.16 0.07
N GLY A 111 5.23 -1.51 -0.77
CA GLY A 111 5.11 -1.86 -2.18
C GLY A 111 6.42 -1.71 -2.97
N VAL A 112 7.24 -0.71 -2.66
CA VAL A 112 8.57 -0.51 -3.27
C VAL A 112 9.52 -1.64 -2.85
N ILE A 113 9.47 -2.02 -1.57
CA ILE A 113 10.31 -3.10 -1.04
C ILE A 113 9.95 -4.41 -1.73
N VAL A 114 8.66 -4.73 -1.84
CA VAL A 114 8.20 -5.93 -2.53
C VAL A 114 8.59 -5.90 -4.01
N CYS A 115 8.45 -4.75 -4.68
CA CYS A 115 8.88 -4.59 -6.07
C CYS A 115 10.38 -4.89 -6.24
N ALA A 116 11.22 -4.42 -5.32
CA ALA A 116 12.64 -4.74 -5.34
C ALA A 116 12.90 -6.24 -5.16
N PHE A 117 12.21 -6.89 -4.21
CA PHE A 117 12.31 -8.32 -3.99
C PHE A 117 11.76 -9.16 -5.15
N ALA A 118 10.80 -8.66 -5.91
CA ALA A 118 10.24 -9.35 -7.06
C ALA A 118 11.17 -9.29 -8.29
N PHE A 119 11.81 -8.17 -8.57
CA PHE A 119 12.53 -7.99 -9.84
C PHE A 119 14.05 -8.07 -9.72
N ILE A 120 14.65 -7.68 -8.58
CA ILE A 120 16.12 -7.68 -8.44
C ILE A 120 16.70 -9.10 -8.52
N PRO A 121 16.15 -10.13 -7.85
CA PRO A 121 16.66 -11.50 -7.96
C PRO A 121 16.58 -12.01 -9.39
N PHE A 122 15.46 -11.76 -10.10
CA PHE A 122 15.33 -12.14 -11.50
C PHE A 122 16.40 -11.47 -12.38
N ILE A 123 16.65 -10.17 -12.22
CA ILE A 123 17.67 -9.44 -12.97
C ILE A 123 19.04 -10.07 -12.74
N ILE A 124 19.40 -10.36 -11.48
CA ILE A 124 20.69 -10.98 -11.15
C ILE A 124 20.79 -12.36 -11.79
N LEU A 125 19.74 -13.19 -11.66
CA LEU A 125 19.71 -14.54 -12.24
C LEU A 125 19.75 -14.49 -13.76
N ALA A 126 19.03 -13.58 -14.42
CA ALA A 126 19.05 -13.40 -15.86
C ALA A 126 20.45 -13.02 -16.36
N LEU A 127 21.15 -12.13 -15.67
CA LEU A 127 22.52 -11.71 -16.04
C LEU A 127 23.53 -12.83 -15.85
N THR A 128 23.39 -13.65 -14.81
CA THR A 128 24.34 -14.71 -14.44
C THR A 128 24.06 -16.06 -15.11
N ASP A 129 22.84 -16.28 -15.65
CA ASP A 129 22.48 -17.52 -16.33
C ASP A 129 23.40 -17.79 -17.52
N LYS A 130 23.88 -19.04 -17.61
CA LYS A 130 24.79 -19.50 -18.68
C LYS A 130 24.09 -20.29 -19.79
N LYS A 131 22.83 -20.68 -19.58
CA LYS A 131 22.08 -21.56 -20.48
C LYS A 131 21.22 -20.81 -21.48
N ALA A 132 20.62 -19.69 -21.05
CA ALA A 132 19.79 -18.88 -21.91
C ALA A 132 20.63 -18.19 -22.98
N ASP A 133 20.08 -18.04 -24.19
CA ASP A 133 20.75 -17.34 -25.27
C ASP A 133 20.93 -15.85 -24.94
N LYS A 134 21.98 -15.23 -25.53
CA LYS A 134 22.36 -13.84 -25.22
C LYS A 134 21.25 -12.83 -25.50
N LYS A 135 20.44 -13.06 -26.54
CA LYS A 135 19.35 -12.16 -26.93
C LYS A 135 18.19 -12.24 -25.93
N THR A 136 17.77 -13.45 -25.56
CA THR A 136 16.74 -13.68 -24.55
C THR A 136 17.13 -13.07 -23.21
N LYS A 137 18.37 -13.28 -22.75
CA LYS A 137 18.90 -12.69 -21.52
C LYS A 137 18.82 -11.16 -21.55
N ALA A 138 19.36 -10.54 -22.60
CA ALA A 138 19.41 -9.09 -22.69
C ALA A 138 18.00 -8.47 -22.67
N ILE A 139 17.08 -9.01 -23.46
CA ILE A 139 15.72 -8.47 -23.55
C ILE A 139 14.94 -8.73 -22.25
N ALA A 140 15.04 -9.93 -21.66
CA ALA A 140 14.39 -10.24 -20.38
C ALA A 140 14.91 -9.36 -19.24
N THR A 141 16.22 -9.12 -19.18
CA THR A 141 16.83 -8.21 -18.19
C THR A 141 16.32 -6.77 -18.38
N VAL A 142 16.30 -6.26 -19.60
CA VAL A 142 15.78 -4.91 -19.88
C VAL A 142 14.31 -4.81 -19.50
N ALA A 143 13.50 -5.80 -19.84
CA ALA A 143 12.10 -5.84 -19.46
C ALA A 143 11.90 -5.83 -17.93
N ALA A 144 12.69 -6.61 -17.20
CA ALA A 144 12.64 -6.65 -15.74
C ALA A 144 13.11 -5.33 -15.10
N VAL A 145 14.14 -4.66 -15.66
CA VAL A 145 14.57 -3.33 -15.19
C VAL A 145 13.46 -2.29 -15.42
N ILE A 146 12.82 -2.30 -16.57
CA ILE A 146 11.67 -1.41 -16.85
C ILE A 146 10.52 -1.70 -15.87
N ALA A 147 10.21 -2.98 -15.63
CA ALA A 147 9.19 -3.37 -14.66
C ALA A 147 9.52 -2.90 -13.24
N LEU A 148 10.78 -3.04 -12.81
CA LEU A 148 11.27 -2.54 -11.52
C LEU A 148 11.09 -1.02 -11.39
N LEU A 149 11.43 -0.26 -12.43
CA LEU A 149 11.28 1.20 -12.41
C LEU A 149 9.81 1.62 -12.37
N ILE A 150 8.97 1.04 -13.22
CA ILE A 150 7.53 1.34 -13.25
C ILE A 150 6.88 0.92 -11.92
N GLY A 151 7.11 -0.32 -11.49
CA GLY A 151 6.59 -0.85 -10.24
C GLY A 151 7.06 -0.06 -9.02
N GLY A 152 8.34 0.30 -8.97
CA GLY A 152 8.93 1.10 -7.90
C GLY A 152 8.28 2.48 -7.80
N VAL A 153 8.28 3.25 -8.89
CA VAL A 153 7.72 4.61 -8.91
C VAL A 153 6.22 4.62 -8.58
N THR A 154 5.45 3.68 -9.15
CA THR A 154 4.01 3.59 -8.89
C THR A 154 3.68 3.09 -7.48
N SER A 155 4.61 2.42 -6.81
CA SER A 155 4.44 1.88 -5.47
C SER A 155 4.80 2.87 -4.35
N ILE A 156 5.51 3.96 -4.66
CA ILE A 156 5.83 5.01 -3.67
C ILE A 156 4.54 5.68 -3.18
N ASP A 157 4.42 5.85 -1.86
CA ASP A 157 3.41 6.74 -1.28
C ASP A 157 4.01 8.15 -1.15
N TYR A 158 3.60 9.04 -2.03
CA TYR A 158 4.10 10.43 -2.09
C TYR A 158 3.48 11.34 -1.02
N ASN A 159 2.34 10.95 -0.44
CA ASN A 159 1.62 11.71 0.58
C ASN A 159 1.18 10.78 1.73
N PRO A 160 2.14 10.17 2.44
CA PRO A 160 1.80 9.28 3.53
C PRO A 160 1.16 10.04 4.69
N VAL A 161 0.06 9.52 5.20
CA VAL A 161 -0.64 10.05 6.37
C VAL A 161 -0.13 9.35 7.62
N SER A 162 0.11 10.09 8.72
CA SER A 162 0.46 9.51 10.02
C SER A 162 -0.76 9.40 10.93
N ALA A 163 -0.68 8.51 11.91
CA ALA A 163 -1.72 8.37 12.94
C ALA A 163 -1.87 9.67 13.75
N GLU A 164 -0.76 10.35 14.02
CA GLU A 164 -0.71 11.61 14.74
C GLU A 164 -1.39 12.75 13.95
N GLN A 165 -1.13 12.84 12.65
CA GLN A 165 -1.80 13.82 11.77
C GLN A 165 -3.31 13.55 11.66
N GLN A 166 -3.71 12.28 11.57
CA GLN A 166 -5.11 11.92 11.52
C GLN A 166 -5.83 12.26 12.83
N GLN A 167 -5.17 12.05 13.98
CA GLN A 167 -5.72 12.41 15.28
C GLN A 167 -5.82 13.93 15.42
N ALA A 168 -4.77 14.68 15.08
CA ALA A 168 -4.79 16.15 15.14
C ALA A 168 -5.89 16.75 14.27
N ALA A 169 -6.14 16.17 13.08
CA ALA A 169 -7.23 16.60 12.22
C ALA A 169 -8.62 16.34 12.85
N LYS A 170 -8.80 15.20 13.51
CA LYS A 170 -10.04 14.88 14.25
C LYS A 170 -10.27 15.86 15.41
N ASP A 171 -9.23 16.09 16.21
CA ASP A 171 -9.29 17.00 17.36
C ASP A 171 -9.59 18.44 16.92
N ALA A 172 -9.03 18.88 15.79
CA ALA A 172 -9.30 20.22 15.22
C ALA A 172 -10.76 20.33 14.73
N ILE A 173 -11.35 19.29 14.17
CA ILE A 173 -12.76 19.26 13.73
C ILE A 173 -13.66 19.26 14.96
N GLU A 174 -13.38 18.46 15.99
CA GLU A 174 -14.14 18.39 17.22
C GLU A 174 -14.07 19.70 18.04
N GLY A 175 -12.91 20.38 18.04
CA GLY A 175 -12.70 21.66 18.70
C GLY A 175 -13.39 22.85 18.01
N ASN A 176 -13.70 22.74 16.71
CA ASN A 176 -14.34 23.80 15.91
C ASN A 176 -15.83 23.60 15.67
N VAL A 177 -16.49 22.67 16.35
CA VAL A 177 -17.94 22.54 16.29
C VAL A 177 -18.59 23.74 17.02
N LEU A 178 -18.88 24.79 16.29
CA LEU A 178 -19.65 25.95 16.75
C LEU A 178 -21.09 25.51 16.98
N TRP A 179 -21.49 25.44 18.23
CA TRP A 179 -22.87 25.20 18.61
C TRP A 179 -23.67 26.51 18.52
N ALA A 180 -24.57 26.58 17.56
CA ALA A 180 -25.59 27.61 17.56
C ALA A 180 -26.82 27.06 18.33
N PRO A 181 -27.27 27.71 19.40
CA PRO A 181 -28.40 27.19 20.23
C PRO A 181 -29.72 27.01 19.45
N PHE A 182 -29.82 27.60 18.26
CA PHE A 182 -31.01 27.55 17.41
C PHE A 182 -30.68 27.16 15.93
N GLY A 183 -29.48 26.66 15.66
CA GLY A 183 -29.05 26.31 14.34
C GLY A 183 -29.38 24.86 13.97
N LYS A 184 -29.87 24.63 12.74
CA LYS A 184 -29.88 23.29 12.13
C LYS A 184 -28.43 22.86 11.89
N VAL A 185 -28.11 21.62 12.28
CA VAL A 185 -26.79 21.03 12.00
C VAL A 185 -26.67 20.87 10.47
N TYR A 186 -25.72 21.61 9.88
CA TYR A 186 -25.31 21.37 8.50
C TYR A 186 -24.12 20.40 8.54
N HIS A 187 -24.26 19.31 7.79
CA HIS A 187 -23.20 18.30 7.60
C HIS A 187 -22.25 18.76 6.50
#